data_4363315cf30abc24ea3948ca8ccf7468
#
_entry.id   4363315cf30abc24ea3948ca8ccf7468
#
_cell.length_a   1.000
_cell.length_b   1.000
_cell.length_c   1.000
_cell.angle_alpha   90.00
_cell.angle_beta   90.00
_cell.angle_gamma   90.00
#
_symmetry.space_group_name_H-M   'P 1'
#
loop_
_entity.id
_entity.type
_entity.pdbx_description
1 polymer ?
#
loop_
_entity_poly.entity_id
_entity_poly.type
_entity_poly.pdbx_seq_one_letter_code
_entity_poly.pdbx_strand_id
1 'polypeptide(L)'
;TGVIPFLKKFEATVRCCTQNGIRGGSATVHFPIWHQEIEDILVLKNNKGTEDNRVRKLDYSIQISKLFYARFMQNKDISLFSPHDVPRLYDAFGMPEFDALYEQYEADESVPRKTIPARELFNSLLKERSETGRIYIMNIDHCNSHSSFLDKVNMSNLCQEITLPTDPINHIDDEGGEIALCILSAINVGKITQLDQMDELCDLAVRALEELIDYMQYPVDAARRSTLARRSLGIGYIGLAHYLAKNGVKYDDPEAWKLVHDLTXX
;
A
#
# COMPACT_ATOMS: atom_id res chain seq x y z
N THR A 1 0.09 -19.61 -17.81
CA THR A 1 0.12 -18.30 -18.47
C THR A 1 0.92 -17.29 -17.64
N GLY A 2 0.74 -17.32 -16.33
CA GLY A 2 1.44 -16.40 -15.45
C GLY A 2 0.71 -15.07 -15.30
N VAL A 3 1.29 -14.17 -14.51
CA VAL A 3 0.62 -12.90 -14.19
C VAL A 3 0.89 -11.80 -15.21
N ILE A 4 1.98 -11.89 -15.99
CA ILE A 4 2.38 -10.77 -16.84
C ILE A 4 1.33 -10.41 -17.88
N PRO A 5 0.72 -11.36 -18.62
CA PRO A 5 -0.34 -10.99 -19.57
C PRO A 5 -1.53 -10.29 -18.89
N PHE A 6 -1.90 -10.72 -17.68
CA PHE A 6 -2.99 -10.05 -16.97
C PHE A 6 -2.59 -8.66 -16.49
N LEU A 7 -1.33 -8.47 -16.10
CA LEU A 7 -0.85 -7.15 -15.74
C LEU A 7 -0.89 -6.20 -16.95
N LYS A 8 -0.57 -6.71 -18.14
CA LYS A 8 -0.69 -5.90 -19.36
C LYS A 8 -2.12 -5.47 -19.61
N LYS A 9 -3.07 -6.36 -19.36
CA LYS A 9 -4.49 -6.02 -19.49
C LYS A 9 -4.88 -4.93 -18.49
N PHE A 10 -4.45 -5.07 -17.23
CA PHE A 10 -4.74 -4.05 -16.22
C PHE A 10 -4.07 -2.72 -16.57
N GLU A 11 -2.84 -2.77 -17.07
CA GLU A 11 -2.14 -1.56 -17.48
C GLU A 11 -2.94 -0.81 -18.55
N ALA A 12 -3.41 -1.53 -19.56
CA ALA A 12 -4.21 -0.92 -20.62
C ALA A 12 -5.50 -0.32 -20.09
N THR A 13 -6.17 -1.06 -19.18
CA THR A 13 -7.41 -0.60 -18.57
C THR A 13 -7.21 0.69 -17.78
N VAL A 14 -6.16 0.72 -16.95
CA VAL A 14 -5.85 1.90 -16.14
C VAL A 14 -5.50 3.09 -17.03
N ARG A 15 -4.71 2.85 -18.08
CA ARG A 15 -4.25 3.92 -18.95
C ARG A 15 -5.35 4.56 -19.77
N CYS A 16 -6.41 3.82 -20.08
CA CYS A 16 -7.51 4.39 -20.87
C CYS A 16 -8.47 5.24 -20.04
N CYS A 17 -8.33 5.25 -18.71
CA CYS A 17 -9.19 6.05 -17.84
C CYS A 17 -8.47 7.33 -17.44
N THR A 18 -9.12 8.47 -17.64
CA THR A 18 -8.55 9.75 -17.27
C THR A 18 -9.60 10.61 -16.58
N GLN A 19 -9.14 11.59 -15.80
CA GLN A 19 -10.00 12.59 -15.21
C GLN A 19 -9.97 13.83 -16.12
N ASN A 20 -10.96 13.92 -17.00
CA ASN A 20 -11.11 15.03 -17.97
C ASN A 20 -9.87 15.22 -18.85
N GLY A 21 -9.13 14.14 -19.11
CA GLY A 21 -7.94 14.21 -19.94
C GLY A 21 -6.74 14.91 -19.31
N ILE A 22 -6.90 15.39 -18.08
CA ILE A 22 -5.85 16.16 -17.41
C ILE A 22 -4.99 15.24 -16.54
N ARG A 23 -5.63 14.32 -15.81
CA ARG A 23 -4.91 13.40 -14.93
C ARG A 23 -5.17 11.96 -15.39
N GLY A 24 -4.11 11.27 -15.80
CA GLY A 24 -4.22 9.89 -16.24
C GLY A 24 -4.46 8.92 -15.09
N GLY A 25 -4.97 7.74 -15.41
CA GLY A 25 -5.15 6.68 -14.44
C GLY A 25 -3.82 6.08 -14.02
N SER A 26 -3.73 5.66 -12.77
CA SER A 26 -2.55 5.01 -12.22
C SER A 26 -2.98 3.94 -11.23
N ALA A 27 -2.13 2.93 -11.05
CA ALA A 27 -2.42 1.85 -10.11
C ALA A 27 -1.15 1.21 -9.63
N THR A 28 -1.19 0.70 -8.40
CA THR A 28 -0.13 -0.11 -7.81
C THR A 28 -0.66 -1.51 -7.57
N VAL A 29 0.12 -2.50 -7.97
CA VAL A 29 -0.22 -3.91 -7.77
C VAL A 29 0.67 -4.47 -6.67
N HIS A 30 0.07 -5.15 -5.70
CA HIS A 30 0.77 -5.69 -4.55
C HIS A 30 0.99 -7.18 -4.72
N PHE A 31 2.22 -7.63 -4.49
CA PHE A 31 2.57 -9.05 -4.57
C PHE A 31 3.29 -9.49 -3.30
N PRO A 32 3.00 -10.70 -2.81
CA PRO A 32 3.80 -11.24 -1.72
C PRO A 32 5.19 -11.64 -2.21
N ILE A 33 6.19 -11.45 -1.36
CA ILE A 33 7.57 -11.78 -1.72
C ILE A 33 7.73 -13.27 -2.03
N TRP A 34 6.84 -14.11 -1.52
CA TRP A 34 6.91 -15.56 -1.73
C TRP A 34 6.16 -16.02 -2.99
N HIS A 35 5.73 -15.10 -3.85
CA HIS A 35 5.04 -15.47 -5.11
C HIS A 35 6.02 -16.14 -6.07
N GLN A 36 5.56 -17.21 -6.75
CA GLN A 36 6.45 -17.97 -7.62
C GLN A 36 7.04 -17.16 -8.77
N GLU A 37 6.39 -16.08 -9.18
CA GLU A 37 6.87 -15.25 -10.29
C GLU A 37 7.57 -13.97 -9.80
N ILE A 38 7.97 -13.93 -8.53
CA ILE A 38 8.49 -12.69 -7.95
C ILE A 38 9.72 -12.15 -8.70
N GLU A 39 10.57 -13.04 -9.19
CA GLU A 39 11.77 -12.59 -9.92
C GLU A 39 11.41 -11.86 -11.20
N ASP A 40 10.38 -12.32 -11.91
CA ASP A 40 9.91 -11.64 -13.12
C ASP A 40 9.16 -10.35 -12.79
N ILE A 41 8.43 -10.35 -11.67
CA ILE A 41 7.67 -9.17 -11.23
C ILE A 41 8.63 -8.04 -10.86
N LEU A 42 9.74 -8.34 -10.21
CA LEU A 42 10.69 -7.33 -9.76
C LEU A 42 11.27 -6.51 -10.91
N VAL A 43 11.36 -7.07 -12.11
CA VAL A 43 11.99 -6.38 -13.24
C VAL A 43 11.00 -5.77 -14.22
N LEU A 44 9.71 -5.73 -13.88
CA LEU A 44 8.69 -5.26 -14.83
C LEU A 44 8.87 -3.81 -15.28
N LYS A 45 9.50 -2.96 -14.47
CA LYS A 45 9.73 -1.57 -14.83
C LYS A 45 11.16 -1.31 -15.31
N ASN A 46 11.99 -2.35 -15.37
CA ASN A 46 13.40 -2.21 -15.76
C ASN A 46 13.49 -1.74 -17.22
N ASN A 47 14.49 -0.89 -17.51
CA ASN A 47 14.70 -0.35 -18.85
C ASN A 47 15.34 -1.33 -19.82
N LYS A 48 15.88 -2.43 -19.30
CA LYS A 48 16.51 -3.47 -20.11
C LYS A 48 15.50 -4.55 -20.44
N GLY A 49 15.80 -5.35 -21.45
CA GLY A 49 14.92 -6.45 -21.86
C GLY A 49 13.89 -6.01 -22.90
N THR A 50 13.02 -6.94 -23.25
CA THR A 50 12.02 -6.69 -24.31
C THR A 50 10.71 -6.22 -23.71
N GLU A 51 9.91 -5.54 -24.52
CA GLU A 51 8.60 -5.07 -24.12
C GLU A 51 7.67 -6.21 -23.74
N ASP A 52 7.88 -7.40 -24.28
CA ASP A 52 7.05 -8.56 -23.93
C ASP A 52 7.13 -8.92 -22.46
N ASN A 53 8.27 -8.62 -21.82
CA ASN A 53 8.51 -8.99 -20.43
C ASN A 53 8.42 -7.79 -19.48
N ARG A 54 7.86 -6.68 -19.95
CA ARG A 54 7.78 -5.44 -19.16
C ARG A 54 6.36 -4.92 -19.08
N VAL A 55 5.99 -4.37 -17.92
CA VAL A 55 4.73 -3.66 -17.71
C VAL A 55 5.11 -2.42 -16.90
N ARG A 56 5.50 -1.36 -17.60
CA ARG A 56 6.16 -0.21 -17.01
C ARG A 56 5.21 0.85 -16.47
N LYS A 57 3.95 0.85 -16.89
CA LYS A 57 3.02 1.93 -16.54
C LYS A 57 2.18 1.63 -15.31
N LEU A 58 2.36 0.45 -14.72
CA LEU A 58 1.85 0.16 -13.36
C LEU A 58 2.98 0.34 -12.37
N ASP A 59 2.63 0.55 -11.11
CA ASP A 59 3.59 0.53 -10.02
C ASP A 59 3.42 -0.76 -9.22
N TYR A 60 4.43 -1.12 -8.46
CA TYR A 60 4.45 -2.41 -7.76
C TYR A 60 4.88 -2.24 -6.32
N SER A 61 4.28 -3.06 -5.46
CA SER A 61 4.61 -3.12 -4.05
C SER A 61 4.86 -4.58 -3.67
N ILE A 62 5.96 -4.84 -2.98
CA ILE A 62 6.31 -6.18 -2.54
C ILE A 62 6.04 -6.27 -1.06
N GLN A 63 5.17 -7.22 -0.68
CA GLN A 63 4.77 -7.43 0.70
C GLN A 63 5.72 -8.39 1.36
N ILE A 64 6.27 -8.00 2.50
CA ILE A 64 7.30 -8.75 3.22
C ILE A 64 6.89 -8.84 4.68
N SER A 65 7.13 -9.99 5.32
CA SER A 65 6.92 -10.16 6.75
C SER A 65 8.24 -10.46 7.45
N LYS A 66 8.20 -10.49 8.76
CA LYS A 66 9.41 -10.71 9.59
C LYS A 66 10.13 -12.00 9.24
N LEU A 67 9.40 -13.05 8.89
CA LEU A 67 10.02 -14.33 8.55
C LEU A 67 11.03 -14.19 7.42
N PHE A 68 10.71 -13.40 6.41
CA PHE A 68 11.60 -13.22 5.25
C PHE A 68 12.81 -12.39 5.60
N TYR A 69 12.65 -11.36 6.43
CA TYR A 69 13.80 -10.61 6.92
C TYR A 69 14.70 -11.50 7.78
N ALA A 70 14.12 -12.36 8.60
CA ALA A 70 14.90 -13.28 9.43
C ALA A 70 15.70 -14.25 8.56
N ARG A 71 15.09 -14.76 7.49
CA ARG A 71 15.80 -15.64 6.57
C ARG A 71 16.96 -14.94 5.87
N PHE A 72 16.76 -13.67 5.52
CA PHE A 72 17.86 -12.86 4.98
C PHE A 72 19.02 -12.76 6.00
N MET A 73 18.69 -12.42 7.24
CA MET A 73 19.70 -12.26 8.28
C MET A 73 20.43 -13.55 8.58
N GLN A 74 19.72 -14.68 8.49
CA GLN A 74 20.28 -16.00 8.77
C GLN A 74 20.91 -16.66 7.56
N ASN A 75 20.93 -15.98 6.42
CA ASN A 75 21.47 -16.50 5.16
C ASN A 75 20.77 -17.80 4.74
N LYS A 76 19.44 -17.83 4.87
CA LYS A 76 18.63 -18.99 4.52
C LYS A 76 17.91 -18.78 3.20
N ASP A 77 17.22 -19.83 2.73
CA ASP A 77 16.46 -19.78 1.49
C ASP A 77 15.02 -19.36 1.74
N ILE A 78 14.40 -18.88 0.69
CA ILE A 78 12.96 -18.58 0.64
C ILE A 78 12.33 -19.52 -0.36
N SER A 79 11.17 -20.08 -0.01
CA SER A 79 10.37 -20.92 -0.91
C SER A 79 9.33 -20.05 -1.59
N LEU A 80 9.25 -20.15 -2.91
CA LEU A 80 8.30 -19.37 -3.73
C LEU A 80 7.19 -20.31 -4.19
N PHE A 81 5.95 -19.89 -3.94
CA PHE A 81 4.77 -20.72 -4.21
C PHE A 81 3.82 -20.05 -5.18
N SER A 82 3.08 -20.88 -5.91
CA SER A 82 1.87 -20.42 -6.57
C SER A 82 0.77 -20.26 -5.52
N PRO A 83 0.06 -19.14 -5.48
CA PRO A 83 -1.06 -19.02 -4.52
C PRO A 83 -2.10 -20.13 -4.69
N HIS A 84 -2.26 -20.65 -5.92
CA HIS A 84 -3.17 -21.75 -6.18
C HIS A 84 -2.80 -23.01 -5.37
N ASP A 85 -1.50 -23.27 -5.22
CA ASP A 85 -1.02 -24.47 -4.52
C ASP A 85 -1.01 -24.30 -3.01
N VAL A 86 -1.15 -23.08 -2.50
CA VAL A 86 -1.13 -22.78 -1.07
C VAL A 86 -2.32 -21.88 -0.75
N PRO A 87 -3.55 -22.38 -0.87
CA PRO A 87 -4.73 -21.51 -0.94
C PRO A 87 -4.99 -20.65 0.27
N ARG A 88 -4.54 -21.02 1.46
CA ARG A 88 -4.76 -20.21 2.67
C ARG A 88 -3.60 -19.27 3.00
N LEU A 89 -2.51 -19.36 2.24
CA LEU A 89 -1.29 -18.67 2.64
C LEU A 89 -1.42 -17.14 2.55
N TYR A 90 -2.05 -16.65 1.47
CA TYR A 90 -2.19 -15.20 1.34
C TYR A 90 -3.15 -14.65 2.39
N ASP A 91 -4.19 -15.40 2.73
CA ASP A 91 -5.12 -14.95 3.78
C ASP A 91 -4.43 -14.84 5.14
N ALA A 92 -3.44 -15.70 5.40
CA ALA A 92 -2.68 -15.66 6.64
C ALA A 92 -1.54 -14.64 6.62
N PHE A 93 -1.16 -14.16 5.42
CA PHE A 93 0.02 -13.30 5.27
C PHE A 93 -0.19 -11.98 6.00
N GLY A 94 0.71 -11.67 6.91
CA GLY A 94 0.61 -10.48 7.76
C GLY A 94 -0.06 -10.75 9.10
N MET A 95 -0.51 -11.98 9.34
CA MET A 95 -1.19 -12.36 10.57
C MET A 95 -0.31 -13.32 11.37
N PRO A 96 -0.60 -13.50 12.69
CA PRO A 96 0.28 -14.33 13.54
C PRO A 96 0.43 -15.77 13.09
N GLU A 97 -0.57 -16.32 12.40
CA GLU A 97 -0.53 -17.73 11.98
C GLU A 97 0.31 -17.98 10.72
N PHE A 98 0.80 -16.93 10.07
CA PHE A 98 1.47 -17.09 8.79
C PHE A 98 2.72 -17.95 8.86
N ASP A 99 3.60 -17.68 9.84
CA ASP A 99 4.90 -18.37 9.87
C ASP A 99 4.74 -19.88 9.96
N ALA A 100 3.85 -20.32 10.84
CA ALA A 100 3.62 -21.77 11.01
C ALA A 100 3.02 -22.38 9.75
N LEU A 101 2.09 -21.70 9.11
CA LEU A 101 1.47 -22.20 7.88
C LEU A 101 2.48 -22.25 6.74
N TYR A 102 3.30 -21.23 6.60
CA TYR A 102 4.33 -21.19 5.56
C TYR A 102 5.30 -22.37 5.72
N GLU A 103 5.77 -22.60 6.93
CA GLU A 103 6.70 -23.69 7.22
C GLU A 103 6.03 -25.06 7.04
N GLN A 104 4.73 -25.15 7.33
CA GLN A 104 3.98 -26.37 7.10
C GLN A 104 3.93 -26.71 5.59
N TYR A 105 3.68 -25.70 4.76
CA TYR A 105 3.72 -25.92 3.30
C TYR A 105 5.13 -26.27 2.83
N GLU A 106 6.15 -25.67 3.42
CA GLU A 106 7.53 -26.02 3.07
C GLU A 106 7.88 -27.46 3.42
N ALA A 107 7.32 -27.98 4.51
CA ALA A 107 7.57 -29.34 4.94
C ALA A 107 6.82 -30.38 4.07
N ASP A 108 5.82 -29.96 3.34
CA ASP A 108 5.01 -30.83 2.50
C ASP A 108 5.65 -30.95 1.12
N GLU A 109 6.33 -32.06 0.87
CA GLU A 109 7.06 -32.26 -0.38
C GLU A 109 6.15 -32.34 -1.60
N SER A 110 4.84 -32.58 -1.41
CA SER A 110 3.90 -32.63 -2.52
C SER A 110 3.54 -31.25 -3.06
N VAL A 111 3.84 -30.18 -2.31
CA VAL A 111 3.52 -28.82 -2.74
C VAL A 111 4.65 -28.30 -3.65
N PRO A 112 4.34 -27.95 -4.91
CA PRO A 112 5.38 -27.42 -5.80
C PRO A 112 5.95 -26.11 -5.31
N ARG A 113 7.24 -25.92 -5.55
CA ARG A 113 7.89 -24.67 -5.14
C ARG A 113 9.16 -24.44 -5.94
N LYS A 114 9.59 -23.19 -5.93
CA LYS A 114 10.92 -22.79 -6.34
C LYS A 114 11.63 -22.27 -5.10
N THR A 115 12.92 -22.54 -4.97
CA THR A 115 13.70 -22.10 -3.81
C THR A 115 14.77 -21.14 -4.29
N ILE A 116 14.97 -20.04 -3.54
CA ILE A 116 15.96 -19.04 -3.88
C ILE A 116 16.60 -18.55 -2.57
N PRO A 117 17.93 -18.30 -2.56
CA PRO A 117 18.53 -17.69 -1.36
C PRO A 117 17.89 -16.35 -1.05
N ALA A 118 17.57 -16.12 0.22
CA ALA A 118 16.90 -14.86 0.62
C ALA A 118 17.76 -13.66 0.23
N ARG A 119 19.08 -13.75 0.43
CA ARG A 119 19.96 -12.62 0.10
C ARG A 119 19.96 -12.31 -1.39
N GLU A 120 19.88 -13.33 -2.24
CA GLU A 120 19.80 -13.11 -3.68
C GLU A 120 18.52 -12.38 -4.06
N LEU A 121 17.41 -12.81 -3.50
CA LEU A 121 16.12 -12.17 -3.80
C LEU A 121 16.06 -10.75 -3.29
N PHE A 122 16.52 -10.51 -2.05
CA PHE A 122 16.54 -9.15 -1.50
C PHE A 122 17.48 -8.24 -2.28
N ASN A 123 18.63 -8.77 -2.71
CA ASN A 123 19.55 -7.96 -3.51
C ASN A 123 18.93 -7.56 -4.85
N SER A 124 18.18 -8.48 -5.47
CA SER A 124 17.45 -8.16 -6.71
C SER A 124 16.42 -7.07 -6.47
N LEU A 125 15.68 -7.17 -5.36
CA LEU A 125 14.69 -6.16 -5.01
C LEU A 125 15.33 -4.78 -4.82
N LEU A 126 16.41 -4.73 -4.05
CA LEU A 126 17.08 -3.46 -3.77
C LEU A 126 17.71 -2.86 -5.02
N LYS A 127 18.27 -3.72 -5.89
CA LYS A 127 18.83 -3.26 -7.16
C LYS A 127 17.76 -2.61 -8.02
N GLU A 128 16.59 -3.26 -8.15
CA GLU A 128 15.52 -2.71 -8.97
C GLU A 128 14.95 -1.42 -8.37
N ARG A 129 14.85 -1.35 -7.05
CA ARG A 129 14.44 -0.11 -6.39
C ARG A 129 15.42 1.02 -6.69
N SER A 130 16.70 0.73 -6.62
CA SER A 130 17.74 1.72 -6.88
C SER A 130 17.73 2.19 -8.34
N GLU A 131 17.58 1.26 -9.26
CA GLU A 131 17.65 1.57 -10.69
C GLU A 131 16.38 2.22 -11.22
N THR A 132 15.22 1.82 -10.73
CA THR A 132 13.95 2.37 -11.23
C THR A 132 13.36 3.45 -10.34
N GLY A 133 13.70 3.43 -9.04
CA GLY A 133 13.12 4.34 -8.07
C GLY A 133 11.64 4.08 -7.80
N ARG A 134 11.14 2.87 -8.06
CA ARG A 134 9.71 2.67 -8.20
C ARG A 134 9.09 1.48 -7.48
N ILE A 135 9.82 0.68 -6.75
CA ILE A 135 9.22 -0.49 -6.10
C ILE A 135 9.01 -0.18 -4.62
N TYR A 136 7.75 -0.30 -4.16
CA TYR A 136 7.44 -0.13 -2.74
C TYR A 136 7.73 -1.41 -1.98
N ILE A 137 8.04 -1.25 -0.71
CA ILE A 137 8.14 -2.35 0.24
C ILE A 137 7.02 -2.14 1.27
N MET A 138 6.19 -3.16 1.45
CA MET A 138 5.09 -3.12 2.41
C MET A 138 5.35 -4.17 3.49
N ASN A 139 5.56 -3.72 4.72
CA ASN A 139 5.75 -4.63 5.85
C ASN A 139 4.39 -5.06 6.36
N ILE A 140 3.86 -6.12 5.75
CA ILE A 140 2.46 -6.50 5.90
C ILE A 140 2.10 -6.88 7.34
N ASP A 141 3.01 -7.48 8.07
CA ASP A 141 2.73 -7.83 9.47
C ASP A 141 2.66 -6.58 10.34
N HIS A 142 3.48 -5.57 10.09
CA HIS A 142 3.39 -4.31 10.82
C HIS A 142 2.12 -3.56 10.48
N CYS A 143 1.70 -3.60 9.21
CA CYS A 143 0.44 -2.96 8.82
C CYS A 143 -0.74 -3.54 9.59
N ASN A 144 -0.67 -4.82 9.95
CA ASN A 144 -1.76 -5.47 10.68
C ASN A 144 -1.60 -5.39 12.18
N SER A 145 -0.37 -5.49 12.71
CA SER A 145 -0.16 -5.43 14.16
C SER A 145 -0.34 -4.02 14.71
N HIS A 146 -0.18 -3.00 13.88
CA HIS A 146 -0.36 -1.60 14.28
C HIS A 146 -1.62 -0.98 13.71
N SER A 147 -2.53 -1.80 13.21
CA SER A 147 -3.76 -1.35 12.59
C SER A 147 -4.73 -0.80 13.62
N SER A 148 -5.52 0.20 13.22
CA SER A 148 -6.64 0.70 14.02
C SER A 148 -7.92 -0.12 13.77
N PHE A 149 -7.86 -1.11 12.90
CA PHE A 149 -9.02 -1.89 12.47
C PHE A 149 -8.97 -3.31 13.01
N LEU A 150 -10.14 -3.90 13.18
CA LEU A 150 -10.25 -5.31 13.57
C LEU A 150 -10.01 -6.24 12.38
N ASP A 151 -10.38 -5.79 11.19
CA ASP A 151 -10.27 -6.59 9.99
C ASP A 151 -8.88 -6.45 9.38
N LYS A 152 -8.47 -7.48 8.64
CA LYS A 152 -7.13 -7.55 8.08
C LYS A 152 -6.93 -6.50 6.98
N VAL A 153 -5.75 -5.89 6.99
CA VAL A 153 -5.27 -5.04 5.89
C VAL A 153 -4.54 -5.95 4.90
N ASN A 154 -5.03 -6.00 3.67
CA ASN A 154 -4.47 -6.86 2.63
C ASN A 154 -3.54 -6.13 1.68
N MET A 155 -3.73 -4.82 1.51
CA MET A 155 -2.94 -4.03 0.58
C MET A 155 -3.05 -2.56 0.94
N SER A 156 -2.35 -1.73 0.20
CA SER A 156 -2.37 -0.29 0.40
C SER A 156 -2.88 0.39 -0.87
N ASN A 157 -2.92 1.71 -0.86
CA ASN A 157 -3.34 2.50 -2.01
C ASN A 157 -2.19 2.74 -2.98
N LEU A 158 -2.41 3.59 -3.98
CA LEU A 158 -1.47 3.85 -5.05
C LEU A 158 -0.08 4.26 -4.54
N CYS A 159 -0.02 5.19 -3.58
CA CYS A 159 1.26 5.70 -3.08
C CYS A 159 1.69 5.07 -1.76
N GLN A 160 0.93 4.11 -1.29
CA GLN A 160 1.22 3.29 -0.11
C GLN A 160 1.25 4.05 1.22
N GLU A 161 0.50 5.14 1.28
CA GLU A 161 0.41 5.90 2.54
C GLU A 161 -0.82 5.53 3.39
N ILE A 162 -1.72 4.67 2.86
CA ILE A 162 -2.98 4.34 3.52
C ILE A 162 -3.09 2.83 3.69
N THR A 163 -3.44 2.37 4.88
CA THR A 163 -3.67 0.95 5.12
C THR A 163 -5.07 0.75 5.69
N LEU A 164 -6.00 0.43 4.81
CA LEU A 164 -7.40 0.17 5.17
C LEU A 164 -7.75 -1.27 4.81
N PRO A 165 -8.62 -1.91 5.60
CA PRO A 165 -9.08 -3.26 5.23
C PRO A 165 -9.83 -3.25 3.91
N THR A 166 -9.65 -4.32 3.14
CA THR A 166 -10.39 -4.56 1.90
C THR A 166 -10.82 -6.02 1.87
N ASP A 167 -11.81 -6.30 1.05
CA ASP A 167 -12.30 -7.67 0.88
C ASP A 167 -12.65 -7.85 -0.59
N PRO A 168 -12.14 -8.89 -1.25
CA PRO A 168 -12.33 -8.99 -2.71
C PRO A 168 -13.77 -9.17 -3.12
N ILE A 169 -14.08 -8.70 -4.33
CA ILE A 169 -15.35 -8.97 -5.00
C ILE A 169 -15.06 -9.76 -6.27
N ASN A 170 -16.01 -10.61 -6.65
CA ASN A 170 -15.92 -11.35 -7.91
C ASN A 170 -16.76 -10.70 -8.99
N HIS A 171 -17.75 -9.93 -8.60
CA HIS A 171 -18.66 -9.27 -9.52
C HIS A 171 -19.02 -7.89 -8.94
N ILE A 172 -19.27 -6.94 -9.82
CA ILE A 172 -19.54 -5.56 -9.40
C ILE A 172 -20.82 -5.47 -8.55
N ASP A 173 -21.72 -6.43 -8.72
CA ASP A 173 -23.00 -6.46 -8.00
C ASP A 173 -22.97 -7.37 -6.77
N ASP A 174 -21.82 -7.87 -6.36
CA ASP A 174 -21.72 -8.73 -5.17
C ASP A 174 -22.27 -8.02 -3.94
N GLU A 175 -22.97 -8.78 -3.10
CA GLU A 175 -23.49 -8.26 -1.85
C GLU A 175 -22.42 -8.19 -0.75
N GLY A 176 -21.32 -8.88 -0.93
CA GLY A 176 -20.18 -8.84 0.00
C GLY A 176 -19.00 -8.13 -0.62
N GLY A 177 -17.92 -8.03 0.16
CA GLY A 177 -16.69 -7.42 -0.29
C GLY A 177 -16.63 -5.93 -0.01
N GLU A 178 -15.41 -5.40 -0.03
CA GLU A 178 -15.16 -3.99 0.31
C GLU A 178 -14.06 -3.43 -0.56
N ILE A 179 -14.34 -2.26 -1.14
CA ILE A 179 -13.32 -1.46 -1.81
C ILE A 179 -13.10 -0.22 -0.94
N ALA A 180 -11.91 -0.09 -0.38
CA ALA A 180 -11.62 1.03 0.51
C ALA A 180 -11.45 2.32 -0.29
N LEU A 181 -12.03 3.39 0.20
CA LEU A 181 -11.83 4.72 -0.35
C LEU A 181 -11.22 5.61 0.71
N CYS A 182 -10.44 6.56 0.26
CA CYS A 182 -9.77 7.53 1.13
C CYS A 182 -10.37 8.90 0.89
N ILE A 183 -11.00 9.46 1.94
CA ILE A 183 -11.64 10.78 1.86
C ILE A 183 -10.67 11.77 2.49
N LEU A 184 -10.13 12.66 1.68
CA LEU A 184 -8.96 13.43 2.07
C LEU A 184 -9.20 14.93 2.11
N SER A 185 -8.49 15.60 3.04
CA SER A 185 -8.41 17.04 3.14
C SER A 185 -7.04 17.41 3.70
N ALA A 186 -6.69 18.68 3.60
CA ALA A 186 -5.43 19.15 4.18
C ALA A 186 -5.58 20.60 4.63
N ILE A 187 -5.03 20.89 5.81
CA ILE A 187 -5.04 22.23 6.38
C ILE A 187 -3.72 22.91 6.02
N ASN A 188 -3.80 24.12 5.47
CA ASN A 188 -2.60 24.87 5.10
C ASN A 188 -2.06 25.59 6.34
N VAL A 189 -1.19 24.89 7.07
CA VAL A 189 -0.65 25.46 8.32
C VAL A 189 0.28 26.66 8.05
N GLY A 190 0.76 26.82 6.82
CA GLY A 190 1.52 28.01 6.47
C GLY A 190 0.70 29.30 6.55
N LYS A 191 -0.62 29.17 6.55
CA LYS A 191 -1.51 30.35 6.60
C LYS A 191 -2.03 30.66 8.00
N ILE A 192 -1.84 29.79 8.98
CA ILE A 192 -2.34 30.05 10.32
C ILE A 192 -1.43 31.11 11.01
N THR A 193 -2.04 31.91 11.82
CA THR A 193 -1.32 32.96 12.59
C THR A 193 -1.36 32.70 14.09
N GLN A 194 -2.37 31.95 14.56
CA GLN A 194 -2.53 31.58 15.96
C GLN A 194 -2.78 30.09 16.03
N LEU A 195 -2.16 29.43 16.98
CA LEU A 195 -2.27 27.99 17.11
C LEU A 195 -3.72 27.52 17.37
N ASP A 196 -4.49 28.32 18.10
CA ASP A 196 -5.87 27.98 18.44
C ASP A 196 -6.80 27.96 17.22
N GLN A 197 -6.38 28.55 16.10
CA GLN A 197 -7.15 28.42 14.86
C GLN A 197 -7.29 26.96 14.41
N MET A 198 -6.34 26.12 14.82
CA MET A 198 -6.37 24.71 14.43
C MET A 198 -7.60 23.98 14.96
N ASP A 199 -8.10 24.36 16.14
CA ASP A 199 -9.30 23.73 16.69
C ASP A 199 -10.49 23.87 15.73
N GLU A 200 -10.74 25.11 15.29
CA GLU A 200 -11.85 25.36 14.37
C GLU A 200 -11.62 24.72 13.01
N LEU A 201 -10.39 24.82 12.49
CA LEU A 201 -10.08 24.27 11.18
C LEU A 201 -10.22 22.75 11.17
N CYS A 202 -9.78 22.09 12.23
CA CYS A 202 -9.92 20.63 12.32
C CYS A 202 -11.38 20.22 12.42
N ASP A 203 -12.17 20.94 13.23
CA ASP A 203 -13.60 20.64 13.34
C ASP A 203 -14.29 20.79 11.98
N LEU A 204 -13.99 21.89 11.28
CA LEU A 204 -14.58 22.11 9.95
C LEU A 204 -14.15 21.05 8.95
N ALA A 205 -12.87 20.67 8.97
CA ALA A 205 -12.37 19.67 8.04
C ALA A 205 -13.03 18.29 8.28
N VAL A 206 -13.15 17.90 9.55
CA VAL A 206 -13.79 16.62 9.89
C VAL A 206 -15.24 16.65 9.45
N ARG A 207 -15.99 17.71 9.80
CA ARG A 207 -17.41 17.80 9.45
C ARG A 207 -17.60 17.80 7.93
N ALA A 208 -16.77 18.53 7.20
CA ALA A 208 -16.91 18.60 5.75
C ALA A 208 -16.73 17.22 5.11
N LEU A 209 -15.70 16.48 5.54
CA LEU A 209 -15.46 15.15 4.99
C LEU A 209 -16.52 14.16 5.43
N GLU A 210 -16.97 14.26 6.67
CA GLU A 210 -18.03 13.38 7.19
C GLU A 210 -19.33 13.56 6.37
N GLU A 211 -19.68 14.80 6.06
CA GLU A 211 -20.83 15.11 5.24
C GLU A 211 -20.66 14.57 3.81
N LEU A 212 -19.43 14.67 3.26
CA LEU A 212 -19.19 14.15 1.93
C LEU A 212 -19.40 12.65 1.84
N ILE A 213 -19.05 11.90 2.90
CA ILE A 213 -19.25 10.45 2.92
C ILE A 213 -20.72 10.11 2.67
N ASP A 214 -21.62 10.86 3.28
CA ASP A 214 -23.05 10.61 3.12
C ASP A 214 -23.61 11.21 1.83
N TYR A 215 -23.00 12.26 1.33
CA TYR A 215 -23.49 12.97 0.15
C TYR A 215 -23.07 12.32 -1.16
N MET A 216 -21.90 11.68 -1.19
CA MET A 216 -21.35 11.10 -2.42
C MET A 216 -22.24 10.01 -3.00
N GLN A 217 -22.23 9.93 -4.33
CA GLN A 217 -22.84 8.82 -5.05
C GLN A 217 -21.74 7.84 -5.41
N TYR A 218 -21.87 6.62 -4.91
CA TYR A 218 -20.86 5.60 -5.10
C TYR A 218 -21.18 4.77 -6.35
N PRO A 219 -20.23 4.66 -7.30
CA PRO A 219 -20.52 3.89 -8.51
C PRO A 219 -20.52 2.38 -8.29
N VAL A 220 -19.90 1.91 -7.20
CA VAL A 220 -19.81 0.49 -6.90
C VAL A 220 -20.22 0.26 -5.45
N ASP A 221 -21.13 -0.70 -5.21
CA ASP A 221 -21.65 -0.95 -3.87
C ASP A 221 -20.56 -1.36 -2.87
N ALA A 222 -19.55 -2.10 -3.30
CA ALA A 222 -18.47 -2.49 -2.39
C ALA A 222 -17.75 -1.26 -1.82
N ALA A 223 -17.62 -0.20 -2.61
CA ALA A 223 -17.02 1.05 -2.14
C ALA A 223 -17.95 1.77 -1.16
N ARG A 224 -19.26 1.77 -1.47
CA ARG A 224 -20.23 2.39 -0.58
C ARG A 224 -20.27 1.68 0.78
N ARG A 225 -20.31 0.36 0.76
CA ARG A 225 -20.35 -0.42 2.01
C ARG A 225 -19.15 -0.11 2.90
N SER A 226 -17.96 -0.16 2.31
CA SER A 226 -16.71 0.09 3.05
C SER A 226 -16.70 1.50 3.63
N THR A 227 -17.03 2.48 2.80
CA THR A 227 -16.92 3.88 3.18
C THR A 227 -17.94 4.25 4.26
N LEU A 228 -19.19 3.81 4.10
CA LEU A 228 -20.23 4.12 5.10
C LEU A 228 -20.00 3.39 6.42
N ALA A 229 -19.50 2.15 6.35
CA ALA A 229 -19.29 1.37 7.58
C ALA A 229 -18.07 1.86 8.35
N ARG A 230 -16.98 2.19 7.67
CA ARG A 230 -15.73 2.54 8.34
C ARG A 230 -15.52 4.03 8.52
N ARG A 231 -16.08 4.85 7.64
CA ARG A 231 -16.04 6.32 7.69
C ARG A 231 -14.61 6.84 7.89
N SER A 232 -13.68 6.29 7.12
CA SER A 232 -12.26 6.60 7.24
C SER A 232 -11.95 7.95 6.61
N LEU A 233 -11.32 8.84 7.37
CA LEU A 233 -10.94 10.18 6.93
C LEU A 233 -9.42 10.32 7.01
N GLY A 234 -8.86 11.06 6.05
CA GLY A 234 -7.45 11.43 6.09
C GLY A 234 -7.32 12.94 6.05
N ILE A 235 -6.99 13.55 7.18
CA ILE A 235 -6.81 15.00 7.26
C ILE A 235 -5.34 15.25 7.61
N GLY A 236 -4.61 15.81 6.65
CA GLY A 236 -3.22 16.13 6.85
C GLY A 236 -3.01 17.63 6.93
N TYR A 237 -1.78 18.04 6.79
CA TYR A 237 -1.48 19.47 6.67
C TYR A 237 -0.47 19.69 5.55
N ILE A 238 -0.53 20.88 4.98
CA ILE A 238 0.41 21.33 3.95
C ILE A 238 1.01 22.65 4.41
N GLY A 239 2.09 23.06 3.77
CA GLY A 239 2.72 24.33 4.10
C GLY A 239 3.60 24.29 5.33
N LEU A 240 4.06 23.10 5.75
CA LEU A 240 4.89 22.97 6.94
C LEU A 240 6.20 23.75 6.80
N ALA A 241 6.84 23.69 5.63
CA ALA A 241 8.09 24.41 5.40
C ALA A 241 7.89 25.91 5.62
N HIS A 242 6.78 26.44 5.12
CA HIS A 242 6.45 27.84 5.31
C HIS A 242 6.19 28.17 6.78
N TYR A 243 5.46 27.28 7.46
CA TYR A 243 5.18 27.45 8.89
C TYR A 243 6.47 27.49 9.70
N LEU A 244 7.40 26.59 9.44
CA LEU A 244 8.68 26.57 10.13
C LEU A 244 9.49 27.83 9.80
N ALA A 245 9.50 28.24 8.53
CA ALA A 245 10.24 29.44 8.14
C ALA A 245 9.70 30.68 8.83
N LYS A 246 8.36 30.82 8.97
CA LYS A 246 7.75 31.93 9.68
C LYS A 246 8.17 31.98 11.15
N ASN A 247 8.49 30.82 11.72
CA ASN A 247 8.95 30.71 13.10
C ASN A 247 10.47 30.72 13.21
N GLY A 248 11.19 30.95 12.10
CA GLY A 248 12.63 31.06 12.11
C GLY A 248 13.35 29.76 12.37
N VAL A 249 12.74 28.63 12.00
CA VAL A 249 13.25 27.29 12.35
C VAL A 249 13.46 26.49 11.07
N LYS A 250 14.56 25.75 11.00
CA LYS A 250 14.84 24.84 9.88
C LYS A 250 14.29 23.46 10.19
N TYR A 251 14.07 22.66 9.14
CA TYR A 251 13.56 21.31 9.28
C TYR A 251 14.42 20.42 10.20
N ASP A 252 15.74 20.60 10.14
CA ASP A 252 16.64 19.73 10.90
C ASP A 252 16.97 20.28 12.29
N ASP A 253 16.38 21.40 12.69
CA ASP A 253 16.55 21.91 14.04
C ASP A 253 15.72 21.08 15.02
N PRO A 254 16.25 20.77 16.21
CA PRO A 254 15.42 20.14 17.25
C PRO A 254 14.18 20.95 17.60
N GLU A 255 14.24 22.26 17.47
CA GLU A 255 13.10 23.15 17.75
C GLU A 255 11.94 22.87 16.78
N ALA A 256 12.25 22.41 15.54
CA ALA A 256 11.21 22.04 14.60
C ALA A 256 10.37 20.88 15.11
N TRP A 257 11.02 19.90 15.75
CA TRP A 257 10.30 18.75 16.32
C TRP A 257 9.28 19.22 17.36
N LYS A 258 9.69 20.13 18.22
CA LYS A 258 8.79 20.66 19.24
C LYS A 258 7.63 21.45 18.60
N LEU A 259 7.93 22.29 17.61
CA LEU A 259 6.89 23.06 16.93
C LEU A 259 5.86 22.15 16.26
N VAL A 260 6.33 21.10 15.58
CA VAL A 260 5.43 20.16 14.91
C VAL A 260 4.62 19.38 15.95
N HIS A 261 5.27 18.97 17.04
CA HIS A 261 4.56 18.27 18.11
C HIS A 261 3.45 19.14 18.69
N ASP A 262 3.76 20.39 19.00
CA ASP A 262 2.77 21.31 19.59
C ASP A 262 1.61 21.56 18.63
N LEU A 263 1.92 21.65 17.35
CA LEU A 263 0.90 21.83 16.31
C LEU A 263 -0.05 20.63 16.21
N THR A 264 0.48 19.50 16.34
CA THR A 264 -0.29 18.26 16.07
C THR A 264 -0.73 17.45 17.29
N UNK A 265 -0.21 17.75 18.25
CA UNK A 265 -0.44 17.01 19.44
C UNK A 265 -1.68 17.39 20.15
N UNK A 266 -1.80 18.46 20.10
CA UNK A 266 -2.97 18.98 20.78
C UNK A 266 -4.10 18.81 20.09
#